data_90161a9b36680fb358a6e022ca6f773b
#
_entry.id   90161a9b36680fb358a6e022ca6f773b
#
_cell.length_a   1.000
_cell.length_b   1.000
_cell.length_c   1.000
_cell.angle_alpha   90.00
_cell.angle_beta   90.00
_cell.angle_gamma   90.00
#
_symmetry.space_group_name_H-M   'P 1'
#
loop_
_entity.id
_entity.type
_entity.pdbx_description
1 polymer ?
#
loop_
_entity_poly.entity_id
_entity_poly.type
_entity_poly.pdbx_seq_one_letter_code
_entity_poly.pdbx_strand_id
1 'polypeptide(L)'
;MRRTLLVTNDFPPVVGGIQSYLDDYTRRLPADDLTVLASTPPEGPGAAAAHDAALAFDVVRMPTRMLLPTPDVRARMQRIIRERAIETVWFGAAAPLGLLGRAARDAGASRVIVSTHGHEVGWSMIPGARLALRRIFREADVVTHISDYTLGRLRPFMPPGRQVLRLPSGVDVERFRPDADARSRLRARYGLGGAPTVVCVSRLVARKGQDSLIGAWPRVVERVPGARLVIVGWGPYARRLALLKRRSPVRDSIILTGAVPPDELPGHVAMGDVFAMPCRTRGGGLDVEGLGIVFLEASATGLPVIAGTSGGAPETVEDGVTGDVVDGRDGDALVAALVRQLSDPGLRERMGRAGRELMERRWTWPGLVAGLVEAIDAR
;
A
#
# COMPACT_ATOMS: atom_id res chain seq x y z
N MET A 1 20.06 0.52 17.36
CA MET A 1 19.98 -0.10 16.00
C MET A 1 21.32 0.09 15.29
N ARG A 2 21.75 -0.85 14.44
CA ARG A 2 22.94 -0.63 13.58
C ARG A 2 22.77 0.57 12.68
N ARG A 3 23.85 1.31 12.41
CA ARG A 3 23.80 2.44 11.47
C ARG A 3 23.36 1.97 10.10
N THR A 4 22.23 2.50 9.63
CA THR A 4 21.52 2.01 8.47
C THR A 4 21.39 3.08 7.39
N LEU A 5 21.69 2.72 6.15
CA LEU A 5 21.43 3.54 4.97
C LEU A 5 20.24 2.96 4.19
N LEU A 6 19.11 3.67 4.16
CA LEU A 6 18.03 3.39 3.21
C LEU A 6 18.37 3.99 1.85
N VAL A 7 18.34 3.20 0.79
CA VAL A 7 18.51 3.65 -0.60
C VAL A 7 17.23 3.43 -1.38
N THR A 8 16.61 4.51 -1.86
CA THR A 8 15.29 4.39 -2.50
C THR A 8 14.98 5.49 -3.52
N ASN A 9 14.15 5.16 -4.51
CA ASN A 9 13.46 6.11 -5.38
C ASN A 9 12.13 6.60 -4.76
N ASP A 10 11.58 5.78 -3.90
CA ASP A 10 10.22 5.92 -3.39
C ASP A 10 10.26 6.57 -2.00
N PHE A 11 10.47 7.90 -1.99
CA PHE A 11 10.48 8.68 -0.75
C PHE A 11 9.69 9.98 -0.90
N PRO A 12 8.99 10.44 0.16
CA PRO A 12 8.27 11.72 0.11
C PRO A 12 9.17 12.89 -0.31
N PRO A 13 8.57 14.00 -0.82
CA PRO A 13 7.16 14.35 -0.81
C PRO A 13 6.31 13.68 -1.90
N VAL A 14 6.87 12.84 -2.77
CA VAL A 14 6.08 12.11 -3.77
C VAL A 14 5.05 11.23 -3.07
N VAL A 15 3.79 11.32 -3.52
CA VAL A 15 2.66 10.57 -2.95
C VAL A 15 2.52 9.21 -3.64
N GLY A 16 2.54 8.15 -2.86
CA GLY A 16 2.33 6.78 -3.36
C GLY A 16 2.39 5.74 -2.25
N GLY A 17 1.97 4.51 -2.53
CA GLY A 17 1.90 3.45 -1.52
C GLY A 17 3.26 3.04 -0.96
N ILE A 18 4.31 2.96 -1.82
CA ILE A 18 5.66 2.62 -1.37
C ILE A 18 6.28 3.80 -0.61
N GLN A 19 6.04 5.03 -1.07
CA GLN A 19 6.49 6.24 -0.42
C GLN A 19 5.94 6.35 1.00
N SER A 20 4.63 6.19 1.17
CA SER A 20 3.99 6.18 2.49
C SER A 20 4.51 5.03 3.36
N TYR A 21 4.67 3.84 2.79
CA TYR A 21 5.25 2.68 3.48
C TYR A 21 6.64 2.98 4.04
N LEU A 22 7.55 3.52 3.22
CA LEU A 22 8.92 3.82 3.65
C LEU A 22 8.96 4.99 4.65
N ASP A 23 8.15 6.03 4.45
CA ASP A 23 8.03 7.15 5.39
C ASP A 23 7.54 6.66 6.77
N ASP A 24 6.51 5.84 6.77
CA ASP A 24 5.95 5.27 7.99
C ASP A 24 6.95 4.42 8.78
N TYR A 25 7.74 3.59 8.11
CA TYR A 25 8.80 2.82 8.76
C TYR A 25 9.93 3.74 9.25
N THR A 26 10.45 4.63 8.40
CA THR A 26 11.62 5.45 8.72
C THR A 26 11.36 6.40 9.89
N ARG A 27 10.16 6.98 9.99
CA ARG A 27 9.77 7.84 11.12
C ARG A 27 9.68 7.10 12.46
N ARG A 28 9.63 5.77 12.45
CA ARG A 28 9.53 4.93 13.65
C ARG A 28 10.84 4.21 14.00
N LEU A 29 11.86 4.37 13.17
CA LEU A 29 13.21 3.89 13.46
C LEU A 29 13.99 4.92 14.31
N PRO A 30 15.02 4.50 15.09
CA PRO A 30 15.93 5.43 15.76
C PRO A 30 16.59 6.39 14.78
N ALA A 31 16.31 7.68 14.92
CA ALA A 31 16.70 8.71 13.96
C ALA A 31 18.22 8.86 13.81
N ASP A 32 18.96 8.77 14.92
CA ASP A 32 20.42 8.92 14.93
C ASP A 32 21.15 7.80 14.19
N ASP A 33 20.49 6.65 14.00
CA ASP A 33 21.04 5.49 13.32
C ASP A 33 20.62 5.40 11.84
N LEU A 34 19.78 6.33 11.35
CA LEU A 34 19.21 6.26 10.01
C LEU A 34 19.75 7.38 9.10
N THR A 35 20.16 7.01 7.91
CA THR A 35 20.40 7.91 6.79
C THR A 35 19.59 7.44 5.59
N VAL A 36 19.01 8.37 4.83
CA VAL A 36 18.29 8.06 3.60
C VAL A 36 19.02 8.64 2.39
N LEU A 37 19.27 7.83 1.37
CA LEU A 37 19.73 8.26 0.04
C LEU A 37 18.56 8.13 -0.93
N ALA A 38 18.04 9.28 -1.40
CA ALA A 38 16.85 9.31 -2.25
C ALA A 38 17.05 10.14 -3.52
N SER A 39 16.17 9.95 -4.51
CA SER A 39 16.05 10.80 -5.69
C SER A 39 15.41 12.14 -5.34
N THR A 40 15.59 13.14 -6.20
CA THR A 40 14.88 14.42 -6.10
C THR A 40 13.50 14.29 -6.74
N PRO A 41 12.42 14.71 -6.06
CA PRO A 41 11.07 14.59 -6.58
C PRO A 41 10.81 15.48 -7.81
N PRO A 42 9.78 15.20 -8.62
CA PRO A 42 9.42 15.99 -9.80
C PRO A 42 9.15 17.48 -9.50
N GLU A 43 8.67 17.77 -8.29
CA GLU A 43 8.37 19.12 -7.77
C GLU A 43 9.63 19.94 -7.51
N GLY A 44 10.78 19.29 -7.58
CA GLY A 44 12.10 19.91 -7.49
C GLY A 44 12.74 19.90 -6.10
N PRO A 45 13.97 20.45 -5.98
CA PRO A 45 14.75 20.38 -4.75
C PRO A 45 14.16 21.20 -3.59
N GLY A 46 13.39 22.25 -3.87
CA GLY A 46 12.74 23.06 -2.83
C GLY A 46 11.68 22.28 -2.06
N ALA A 47 10.82 21.53 -2.77
CA ALA A 47 9.82 20.67 -2.15
C ALA A 47 10.46 19.54 -1.33
N ALA A 48 11.54 18.95 -1.85
CA ALA A 48 12.33 17.96 -1.13
C ALA A 48 12.91 18.53 0.17
N ALA A 49 13.56 19.69 0.10
CA ALA A 49 14.20 20.33 1.25
C ALA A 49 13.18 20.69 2.36
N ALA A 50 12.01 21.20 1.98
CA ALA A 50 10.94 21.50 2.93
C ALA A 50 10.43 20.26 3.66
N HIS A 51 10.29 19.13 2.96
CA HIS A 51 9.91 17.86 3.57
C HIS A 51 11.03 17.34 4.48
N ASP A 52 12.27 17.31 3.98
CA ASP A 52 13.40 16.71 4.67
C ASP A 52 13.75 17.46 5.96
N ALA A 53 13.55 18.80 5.99
CA ALA A 53 13.73 19.61 7.19
C ALA A 53 12.79 19.27 8.37
N ALA A 54 11.68 18.57 8.10
CA ALA A 54 10.73 18.13 9.13
C ALA A 54 11.04 16.72 9.67
N LEU A 55 12.10 16.06 9.17
CA LEU A 55 12.52 14.73 9.59
C LEU A 55 13.58 14.80 10.69
N ALA A 56 13.57 13.82 11.58
CA ALA A 56 14.54 13.71 12.66
C ALA A 56 15.86 13.04 12.23
N PHE A 57 15.92 12.50 11.01
CA PHE A 57 17.08 11.80 10.43
C PHE A 57 17.53 12.48 9.14
N ASP A 58 18.75 12.19 8.73
CA ASP A 58 19.36 12.80 7.54
C ASP A 58 18.86 12.22 6.23
N VAL A 59 18.49 13.08 5.28
CA VAL A 59 18.17 12.72 3.90
C VAL A 59 19.17 13.34 2.92
N VAL A 60 19.83 12.49 2.16
CA VAL A 60 20.76 12.88 1.10
C VAL A 60 20.05 12.74 -0.25
N ARG A 61 19.79 13.83 -0.94
CA ARG A 61 19.15 13.81 -2.26
C ARG A 61 20.17 13.81 -3.39
N MET A 62 19.98 12.90 -4.34
CA MET A 62 20.69 12.94 -5.63
C MET A 62 19.99 13.91 -6.59
N PRO A 63 20.70 14.69 -7.42
CA PRO A 63 20.10 15.62 -8.38
C PRO A 63 19.54 14.88 -9.62
N THR A 64 18.76 13.84 -9.38
CA THR A 64 18.13 13.01 -10.41
C THR A 64 16.74 12.60 -9.97
N ARG A 65 15.81 12.52 -10.92
CA ARG A 65 14.42 12.09 -10.66
C ARG A 65 14.29 10.60 -10.39
N MET A 66 15.31 9.82 -10.76
CA MET A 66 15.32 8.37 -10.57
C MET A 66 16.74 7.89 -10.28
N LEU A 67 16.94 7.20 -9.18
CA LEU A 67 18.17 6.47 -8.91
C LEU A 67 18.17 5.18 -9.74
N LEU A 68 19.21 5.03 -10.52
CA LEU A 68 19.53 3.78 -11.20
C LEU A 68 20.89 3.28 -10.68
N PRO A 69 21.25 2.01 -10.84
CA PRO A 69 22.54 1.48 -10.39
C PRO A 69 23.71 1.95 -11.28
N THR A 70 23.84 3.27 -11.43
CA THR A 70 24.89 3.95 -12.21
C THR A 70 26.17 4.13 -11.39
N PRO A 71 27.32 4.40 -12.03
CA PRO A 71 28.56 4.71 -11.33
C PRO A 71 28.44 5.85 -10.31
N ASP A 72 27.68 6.91 -10.63
CA ASP A 72 27.51 8.08 -9.73
C ASP A 72 26.70 7.72 -8.47
N VAL A 73 25.58 7.01 -8.63
CA VAL A 73 24.76 6.55 -7.50
C VAL A 73 25.55 5.57 -6.64
N ARG A 74 26.29 4.64 -7.28
CA ARG A 74 27.20 3.72 -6.59
C ARG A 74 28.26 4.48 -5.79
N ALA A 75 28.96 5.43 -6.40
CA ALA A 75 30.00 6.21 -5.73
C ALA A 75 29.45 7.03 -4.56
N ARG A 76 28.27 7.64 -4.72
CA ARG A 76 27.60 8.38 -3.64
C ARG A 76 27.22 7.49 -2.48
N MET A 77 26.59 6.35 -2.75
CA MET A 77 26.25 5.34 -1.75
C MET A 77 27.49 4.87 -0.99
N GLN A 78 28.56 4.48 -1.71
CA GLN A 78 29.81 4.01 -1.10
C GLN A 78 30.48 5.07 -0.24
N ARG A 79 30.43 6.34 -0.64
CA ARG A 79 30.93 7.46 0.15
C ARG A 79 30.18 7.59 1.47
N ILE A 80 28.85 7.60 1.44
CA ILE A 80 28.01 7.68 2.65
C ILE A 80 28.32 6.51 3.59
N ILE A 81 28.44 5.28 3.06
CA ILE A 81 28.76 4.10 3.85
C ILE A 81 30.06 4.31 4.63
N ARG A 82 31.12 4.79 3.99
CA ARG A 82 32.42 5.00 4.64
C ARG A 82 32.42 6.18 5.60
N GLU A 83 31.86 7.32 5.20
CA GLU A 83 31.87 8.56 6.00
C GLU A 83 31.04 8.43 7.27
N ARG A 84 29.95 7.66 7.21
CA ARG A 84 29.01 7.50 8.32
C ARG A 84 29.14 6.15 9.03
N ALA A 85 30.11 5.33 8.65
CA ALA A 85 30.33 3.98 9.16
C ALA A 85 29.03 3.15 9.15
N ILE A 86 28.32 3.15 8.01
CA ILE A 86 27.06 2.39 7.83
C ILE A 86 27.34 0.90 7.86
N GLU A 87 26.60 0.18 8.68
CA GLU A 87 26.73 -1.27 8.84
C GLU A 87 25.67 -2.03 8.03
N THR A 88 24.46 -1.46 7.91
CA THR A 88 23.36 -2.08 7.17
C THR A 88 22.93 -1.18 6.02
N VAL A 89 22.80 -1.75 4.82
CA VAL A 89 22.17 -1.06 3.68
C VAL A 89 20.82 -1.70 3.42
N TRP A 90 19.78 -0.89 3.47
CA TRP A 90 18.41 -1.27 3.18
C TRP A 90 17.99 -0.66 1.84
N PHE A 91 17.78 -1.49 0.81
CA PHE A 91 17.19 -1.04 -0.45
C PHE A 91 15.67 -1.04 -0.30
N GLY A 92 15.06 0.14 -0.30
CA GLY A 92 13.63 0.36 -0.09
C GLY A 92 12.75 -0.29 -1.16
N ALA A 93 13.31 -0.57 -2.35
CA ALA A 93 12.75 -1.44 -3.37
C ALA A 93 13.87 -2.33 -3.93
N ALA A 94 13.63 -3.63 -4.06
CA ALA A 94 14.65 -4.59 -4.48
C ALA A 94 15.20 -4.28 -5.86
N ALA A 95 14.34 -4.00 -6.83
CA ALA A 95 14.73 -3.74 -8.21
C ALA A 95 14.49 -2.26 -8.59
N PRO A 96 15.45 -1.61 -9.26
CA PRO A 96 16.76 -2.11 -9.70
C PRO A 96 17.90 -1.88 -8.70
N LEU A 97 17.69 -1.09 -7.63
CA LEU A 97 18.75 -0.58 -6.75
C LEU A 97 19.49 -1.67 -5.98
N GLY A 98 18.84 -2.79 -5.68
CA GLY A 98 19.47 -3.94 -5.04
C GLY A 98 20.63 -4.55 -5.83
N LEU A 99 20.80 -4.22 -7.12
CA LEU A 99 22.00 -4.56 -7.91
C LEU A 99 23.28 -3.93 -7.34
N LEU A 100 23.15 -2.89 -6.49
CA LEU A 100 24.25 -2.25 -5.78
C LEU A 100 24.66 -3.00 -4.50
N GLY A 101 24.02 -4.12 -4.14
CA GLY A 101 24.31 -4.87 -2.93
C GLY A 101 25.78 -5.24 -2.77
N ARG A 102 26.43 -5.75 -3.83
CA ARG A 102 27.85 -6.04 -3.82
C ARG A 102 28.70 -4.77 -3.55
N ALA A 103 28.35 -3.66 -4.21
CA ALA A 103 29.05 -2.41 -4.02
C ALA A 103 28.90 -1.83 -2.61
N ALA A 104 27.76 -2.09 -1.94
CA ALA A 104 27.57 -1.74 -0.54
C ALA A 104 28.54 -2.51 0.37
N ARG A 105 28.68 -3.82 0.16
CA ARG A 105 29.63 -4.67 0.90
C ARG A 105 31.08 -4.23 0.67
N ASP A 106 31.47 -3.95 -0.58
CA ASP A 106 32.81 -3.48 -0.94
C ASP A 106 33.15 -2.13 -0.26
N ALA A 107 32.14 -1.37 0.16
CA ALA A 107 32.30 -0.12 0.91
C ALA A 107 32.36 -0.29 2.44
N GLY A 108 32.06 -1.48 2.97
CA GLY A 108 32.12 -1.80 4.40
C GLY A 108 30.78 -2.19 5.04
N ALA A 109 29.68 -2.20 4.30
CA ALA A 109 28.41 -2.67 4.85
C ALA A 109 28.48 -4.19 5.14
N SER A 110 28.16 -4.57 6.37
CA SER A 110 28.12 -5.99 6.80
C SER A 110 26.82 -6.68 6.44
N ARG A 111 25.74 -5.89 6.22
CA ARG A 111 24.39 -6.42 5.98
C ARG A 111 23.68 -5.70 4.87
N VAL A 112 22.92 -6.46 4.06
CA VAL A 112 22.10 -5.95 2.95
C VAL A 112 20.69 -6.48 3.07
N ILE A 113 19.72 -5.56 3.15
CA ILE A 113 18.30 -5.85 3.16
C ILE A 113 17.67 -5.32 1.88
N VAL A 114 16.77 -6.07 1.25
CA VAL A 114 16.01 -5.62 0.08
C VAL A 114 14.52 -5.80 0.31
N SER A 115 13.72 -4.77 0.06
CA SER A 115 12.27 -4.83 0.19
C SER A 115 11.57 -5.11 -1.13
N THR A 116 10.53 -5.94 -1.10
CA THR A 116 9.71 -6.24 -2.28
C THR A 116 8.26 -5.80 -2.05
N HIS A 117 7.70 -5.07 -3.02
CA HIS A 117 6.39 -4.42 -2.90
C HIS A 117 5.34 -4.94 -3.91
N GLY A 118 5.68 -5.98 -4.67
CA GLY A 118 4.82 -6.57 -5.69
C GLY A 118 5.12 -6.10 -7.11
N HIS A 119 5.74 -4.93 -7.34
CA HIS A 119 6.17 -4.53 -8.70
C HIS A 119 7.29 -5.43 -9.23
N GLU A 120 8.08 -6.05 -8.37
CA GLU A 120 9.10 -7.04 -8.72
C GLU A 120 8.50 -8.32 -9.33
N VAL A 121 7.22 -8.57 -9.11
CA VAL A 121 6.50 -9.67 -9.77
C VAL A 121 6.56 -9.51 -11.29
N GLY A 122 6.42 -8.28 -11.81
CA GLY A 122 6.64 -8.00 -13.22
C GLY A 122 8.04 -8.37 -13.71
N TRP A 123 9.07 -8.09 -12.90
CA TRP A 123 10.46 -8.48 -13.21
C TRP A 123 10.63 -9.99 -13.28
N SER A 124 9.92 -10.74 -12.45
CA SER A 124 9.95 -12.20 -12.46
C SER A 124 9.38 -12.82 -13.75
N MET A 125 8.67 -12.05 -14.56
CA MET A 125 8.04 -12.52 -15.81
C MET A 125 8.91 -12.27 -17.04
N ILE A 126 9.94 -11.41 -16.94
CA ILE A 126 10.82 -11.03 -18.07
C ILE A 126 12.16 -11.75 -17.94
N PRO A 127 12.63 -12.53 -18.94
CA PRO A 127 13.84 -13.34 -18.82
C PRO A 127 15.09 -12.60 -18.35
N GLY A 128 15.44 -11.46 -18.94
CA GLY A 128 16.59 -10.66 -18.53
C GLY A 128 16.46 -10.08 -17.10
N ALA A 129 15.24 -9.63 -16.74
CA ALA A 129 14.97 -9.12 -15.40
C ALA A 129 15.04 -10.22 -14.32
N ARG A 130 14.73 -11.48 -14.65
CA ARG A 130 14.92 -12.63 -13.75
C ARG A 130 16.39 -12.79 -13.32
N LEU A 131 17.33 -12.56 -14.23
CA LEU A 131 18.76 -12.62 -13.92
C LEU A 131 19.16 -11.49 -12.94
N ALA A 132 18.62 -10.30 -13.15
CA ALA A 132 18.80 -9.19 -12.21
C ALA A 132 18.24 -9.52 -10.82
N LEU A 133 17.00 -10.06 -10.74
CA LEU A 133 16.42 -10.47 -9.46
C LEU A 133 17.26 -11.53 -8.75
N ARG A 134 17.73 -12.56 -9.48
CA ARG A 134 18.62 -13.58 -8.90
C ARG A 134 19.91 -12.98 -8.35
N ARG A 135 20.49 -12.01 -9.05
CA ARG A 135 21.68 -11.30 -8.58
C ARG A 135 21.38 -10.48 -7.34
N ILE A 136 20.29 -9.71 -7.32
CA ILE A 136 19.83 -8.92 -6.17
C ILE A 136 19.66 -9.82 -4.95
N PHE A 137 18.89 -10.91 -5.07
CA PHE A 137 18.61 -11.81 -3.96
C PHE A 137 19.83 -12.63 -3.51
N ARG A 138 20.84 -12.82 -4.36
CA ARG A 138 22.11 -13.43 -3.97
C ARG A 138 22.92 -12.54 -3.04
N GLU A 139 22.93 -11.24 -3.30
CA GLU A 139 23.67 -10.25 -2.49
C GLU A 139 22.92 -9.84 -1.20
N ALA A 140 21.61 -10.04 -1.13
CA ALA A 140 20.82 -9.70 0.05
C ALA A 140 20.98 -10.74 1.17
N ASP A 141 21.08 -10.33 2.42
CA ASP A 141 20.99 -11.22 3.59
C ASP A 141 19.53 -11.49 3.93
N VAL A 142 18.70 -10.44 3.85
CA VAL A 142 17.27 -10.51 4.11
C VAL A 142 16.49 -9.96 2.93
N VAL A 143 15.47 -10.70 2.52
CA VAL A 143 14.47 -10.23 1.57
C VAL A 143 13.16 -9.99 2.31
N THR A 144 12.68 -8.74 2.35
CA THR A 144 11.37 -8.47 2.94
C THR A 144 10.28 -8.55 1.88
N HIS A 145 9.09 -8.97 2.29
CA HIS A 145 7.92 -9.05 1.41
C HIS A 145 6.67 -8.52 2.10
N ILE A 146 5.83 -7.82 1.32
CA ILE A 146 4.60 -7.23 1.87
C ILE A 146 3.44 -8.21 1.95
N SER A 147 3.50 -9.34 1.22
CA SER A 147 2.45 -10.35 1.15
C SER A 147 3.03 -11.72 0.79
N ASP A 148 2.34 -12.79 1.19
CA ASP A 148 2.73 -14.17 0.85
C ASP A 148 2.59 -14.42 -0.66
N TYR A 149 1.63 -13.74 -1.31
CA TYR A 149 1.55 -13.72 -2.77
C TYR A 149 2.85 -13.22 -3.40
N THR A 150 3.38 -12.08 -2.94
CA THR A 150 4.63 -11.52 -3.44
C THR A 150 5.80 -12.48 -3.20
N LEU A 151 5.89 -13.05 -2.00
CA LEU A 151 6.90 -14.05 -1.67
C LEU A 151 6.81 -15.26 -2.59
N GLY A 152 5.64 -15.84 -2.77
CA GLY A 152 5.42 -17.02 -3.61
C GLY A 152 5.88 -16.80 -5.06
N ARG A 153 5.65 -15.59 -5.59
CA ARG A 153 6.09 -15.21 -6.95
C ARG A 153 7.61 -15.01 -7.08
N LEU A 154 8.27 -14.57 -6.00
CA LEU A 154 9.69 -14.22 -6.02
C LEU A 154 10.60 -15.32 -5.45
N ARG A 155 10.07 -16.21 -4.61
CA ARG A 155 10.83 -17.31 -3.99
C ARG A 155 11.67 -18.15 -4.95
N PRO A 156 11.22 -18.50 -6.19
CA PRO A 156 12.01 -19.27 -7.15
C PRO A 156 13.29 -18.57 -7.63
N PHE A 157 13.44 -17.28 -7.38
CA PHE A 157 14.62 -16.50 -7.77
C PHE A 157 15.59 -16.26 -6.60
N MET A 158 15.22 -16.68 -5.39
CA MET A 158 16.06 -16.55 -4.19
C MET A 158 16.97 -17.77 -4.03
N PRO A 159 18.18 -17.61 -3.46
CA PRO A 159 19.01 -18.74 -3.07
C PRO A 159 18.30 -19.61 -2.02
N PRO A 160 18.56 -20.93 -1.98
CA PRO A 160 18.09 -21.78 -0.90
C PRO A 160 18.53 -21.24 0.47
N GLY A 161 17.65 -21.34 1.47
CA GLY A 161 17.93 -20.86 2.83
C GLY A 161 17.97 -19.34 3.01
N ARG A 162 17.70 -18.53 1.97
CA ARG A 162 17.66 -17.07 2.11
C ARG A 162 16.65 -16.67 3.20
N GLN A 163 17.10 -15.84 4.13
CA GLN A 163 16.24 -15.28 5.16
C GLN A 163 15.16 -14.39 4.49
N VAL A 164 13.93 -14.63 4.85
CA VAL A 164 12.79 -13.80 4.42
C VAL A 164 12.09 -13.24 5.65
N LEU A 165 11.61 -12.00 5.52
CA LEU A 165 10.86 -11.32 6.57
C LEU A 165 9.54 -10.80 5.97
N ARG A 166 8.42 -11.21 6.55
CA ARG A 166 7.14 -10.59 6.23
C ARG A 166 7.11 -9.20 6.84
N LEU A 167 7.10 -8.18 6.00
CA LEU A 167 7.14 -6.78 6.39
C LEU A 167 6.07 -5.99 5.62
N PRO A 168 4.79 -6.17 5.95
CA PRO A 168 3.68 -5.45 5.34
C PRO A 168 3.62 -4.01 5.85
N SER A 169 2.73 -3.19 5.29
CA SER A 169 2.36 -1.93 5.92
C SER A 169 1.60 -2.19 7.22
N GLY A 170 1.87 -1.39 8.22
CA GLY A 170 1.00 -1.29 9.38
C GLY A 170 -0.16 -0.33 9.13
N VAL A 171 -1.09 -0.29 10.05
CA VAL A 171 -2.16 0.71 10.10
C VAL A 171 -2.11 1.48 11.43
N ASP A 172 -2.37 2.77 11.33
CA ASP A 172 -2.54 3.64 12.50
C ASP A 172 -4.00 3.56 12.97
N VAL A 173 -4.25 2.75 13.99
CA VAL A 173 -5.59 2.47 14.53
C VAL A 173 -6.17 3.66 15.33
N GLU A 174 -5.35 4.64 15.72
CA GLU A 174 -5.79 5.88 16.34
C GLU A 174 -6.26 6.88 15.29
N ARG A 175 -5.57 6.93 14.15
CA ARG A 175 -5.94 7.76 13.00
C ARG A 175 -7.16 7.19 12.25
N PHE A 176 -7.16 5.89 11.99
CA PHE A 176 -8.27 5.16 11.35
C PHE A 176 -9.09 4.45 12.42
N ARG A 177 -10.16 5.11 12.84
CA ARG A 177 -11.06 4.61 13.88
C ARG A 177 -12.51 4.99 13.57
N PRO A 178 -13.49 4.37 14.19
CA PRO A 178 -14.86 4.85 14.15
C PRO A 178 -14.92 6.32 14.64
N ASP A 179 -15.48 7.20 13.82
CA ASP A 179 -15.59 8.63 14.10
C ASP A 179 -17.00 9.12 13.72
N ALA A 180 -17.86 9.21 14.72
CA ALA A 180 -19.27 9.59 14.54
C ALA A 180 -19.43 11.04 14.05
N ASP A 181 -18.57 11.96 14.48
CA ASP A 181 -18.62 13.36 14.10
C ASP A 181 -18.19 13.56 12.66
N ALA A 182 -17.06 12.97 12.25
CA ALA A 182 -16.60 12.99 10.87
C ALA A 182 -17.60 12.30 9.96
N ARG A 183 -18.16 11.16 10.39
CA ARG A 183 -19.22 10.43 9.68
C ARG A 183 -20.44 11.33 9.45
N SER A 184 -20.95 11.96 10.48
CA SER A 184 -22.14 12.85 10.40
C SER A 184 -21.88 14.02 9.46
N ARG A 185 -20.76 14.72 9.64
CA ARG A 185 -20.36 15.87 8.82
C ARG A 185 -20.21 15.53 7.34
N LEU A 186 -19.54 14.42 7.02
CA LEU A 186 -19.30 14.03 5.62
C LEU A 186 -20.55 13.44 4.98
N ARG A 187 -21.38 12.71 5.72
CA ARG A 187 -22.69 12.26 5.22
C ARG A 187 -23.60 13.45 4.89
N ALA A 188 -23.59 14.50 5.69
CA ALA A 188 -24.31 15.75 5.38
C ALA A 188 -23.72 16.45 4.12
N ARG A 189 -22.38 16.55 4.04
CA ARG A 189 -21.68 17.15 2.86
C ARG A 189 -22.08 16.48 1.54
N TYR A 190 -22.22 15.16 1.54
CA TYR A 190 -22.53 14.40 0.33
C TYR A 190 -24.01 14.03 0.18
N GLY A 191 -24.90 14.54 1.03
CA GLY A 191 -26.33 14.28 0.97
C GLY A 191 -26.70 12.80 1.17
N LEU A 192 -25.94 12.06 1.97
CA LEU A 192 -26.13 10.63 2.18
C LEU A 192 -27.24 10.34 3.20
N GLY A 193 -27.49 11.24 4.15
CA GLY A 193 -28.48 11.03 5.22
C GLY A 193 -28.29 9.68 5.93
N GLY A 194 -29.37 8.91 6.10
CA GLY A 194 -29.35 7.54 6.65
C GLY A 194 -29.14 6.43 5.62
N ALA A 195 -28.84 6.75 4.34
CA ALA A 195 -28.76 5.78 3.27
C ALA A 195 -27.65 4.74 3.49
N PRO A 196 -27.88 3.44 3.20
CA PRO A 196 -26.82 2.44 3.17
C PRO A 196 -25.72 2.86 2.19
N THR A 197 -24.48 2.96 2.65
CA THR A 197 -23.39 3.58 1.88
C THR A 197 -22.18 2.67 1.73
N VAL A 198 -21.80 2.40 0.48
CA VAL A 198 -20.52 1.78 0.14
C VAL A 198 -19.50 2.86 -0.14
N VAL A 199 -18.32 2.77 0.48
CA VAL A 199 -17.18 3.61 0.17
C VAL A 199 -16.08 2.80 -0.51
N CYS A 200 -15.44 3.42 -1.53
CA CYS A 200 -14.24 2.90 -2.18
C CYS A 200 -13.18 4.00 -2.18
N VAL A 201 -12.14 3.86 -1.39
CA VAL A 201 -11.08 4.85 -1.26
C VAL A 201 -9.81 4.28 -1.88
N SER A 202 -9.34 4.84 -3.00
CA SER A 202 -8.10 4.38 -3.63
C SER A 202 -7.66 5.29 -4.79
N ARG A 203 -6.42 5.13 -5.23
CA ARG A 203 -5.99 5.67 -6.52
C ARG A 203 -6.87 5.11 -7.63
N LEU A 204 -7.36 5.97 -8.53
CA LEU A 204 -8.25 5.55 -9.64
C LEU A 204 -7.42 4.94 -10.78
N VAL A 205 -7.27 3.61 -10.71
CA VAL A 205 -6.61 2.78 -11.73
C VAL A 205 -7.41 1.50 -11.95
N ALA A 206 -7.34 0.95 -13.16
CA ALA A 206 -8.25 -0.11 -13.60
C ALA A 206 -8.17 -1.41 -12.77
N ARG A 207 -7.02 -1.71 -12.12
CA ARG A 207 -6.90 -2.91 -11.28
C ARG A 207 -7.71 -2.81 -9.97
N LYS A 208 -8.06 -1.59 -9.52
CA LYS A 208 -8.76 -1.37 -8.25
C LYS A 208 -10.26 -1.72 -8.30
N GLY A 209 -10.84 -1.93 -9.48
CA GLY A 209 -12.19 -2.45 -9.63
C GLY A 209 -13.33 -1.44 -9.41
N GLN A 210 -13.05 -0.11 -9.40
CA GLN A 210 -14.11 0.89 -9.27
C GLN A 210 -15.13 0.81 -10.40
N ASP A 211 -14.72 0.40 -11.59
CA ASP A 211 -15.61 0.16 -12.73
C ASP A 211 -16.52 -1.07 -12.53
N SER A 212 -16.02 -2.11 -11.86
CA SER A 212 -16.86 -3.26 -11.45
C SER A 212 -17.94 -2.82 -10.45
N LEU A 213 -17.61 -1.95 -9.49
CA LEU A 213 -18.60 -1.38 -8.56
C LEU A 213 -19.69 -0.60 -9.30
N ILE A 214 -19.30 0.31 -10.22
CA ILE A 214 -20.26 1.11 -11.00
C ILE A 214 -21.13 0.19 -11.87
N GLY A 215 -20.54 -0.85 -12.49
CA GLY A 215 -21.27 -1.81 -13.31
C GLY A 215 -22.27 -2.68 -12.53
N ALA A 216 -21.90 -3.08 -11.32
CA ALA A 216 -22.76 -3.86 -10.43
C ALA A 216 -23.86 -3.02 -9.75
N TRP A 217 -23.66 -1.69 -9.67
CA TRP A 217 -24.44 -0.81 -8.83
C TRP A 217 -25.95 -0.77 -9.14
N PRO A 218 -26.44 -0.83 -10.40
CA PRO A 218 -27.87 -0.91 -10.68
C PRO A 218 -28.57 -2.07 -9.99
N ARG A 219 -27.94 -3.25 -9.98
CA ARG A 219 -28.46 -4.46 -9.35
C ARG A 219 -28.42 -4.41 -7.82
N VAL A 220 -27.47 -3.63 -7.26
CA VAL A 220 -27.43 -3.37 -5.82
C VAL A 220 -28.57 -2.46 -5.41
N VAL A 221 -28.81 -1.35 -6.14
CA VAL A 221 -29.88 -0.40 -5.84
C VAL A 221 -31.27 -1.03 -6.00
N GLU A 222 -31.44 -1.95 -6.94
CA GLU A 222 -32.68 -2.73 -7.11
C GLU A 222 -33.03 -3.54 -5.84
N ARG A 223 -32.02 -4.11 -5.18
CA ARG A 223 -32.19 -4.99 -4.01
C ARG A 223 -32.09 -4.24 -2.67
N VAL A 224 -31.37 -3.11 -2.66
CA VAL A 224 -31.20 -2.23 -1.50
C VAL A 224 -31.56 -0.81 -1.93
N PRO A 225 -32.86 -0.48 -1.97
CA PRO A 225 -33.32 0.85 -2.39
C PRO A 225 -32.71 1.95 -1.53
N GLY A 226 -32.28 3.03 -2.19
CA GLY A 226 -31.64 4.17 -1.53
C GLY A 226 -30.14 4.00 -1.27
N ALA A 227 -29.54 2.84 -1.56
CA ALA A 227 -28.10 2.64 -1.40
C ALA A 227 -27.26 3.68 -2.18
N ARG A 228 -26.14 4.09 -1.61
CA ARG A 228 -25.20 5.07 -2.17
C ARG A 228 -23.81 4.46 -2.36
N LEU A 229 -23.18 4.77 -3.49
CA LEU A 229 -21.78 4.42 -3.78
C LEU A 229 -20.94 5.70 -3.81
N VAL A 230 -19.94 5.78 -2.94
CA VAL A 230 -19.00 6.90 -2.90
C VAL A 230 -17.60 6.40 -3.25
N ILE A 231 -17.06 6.91 -4.35
CA ILE A 231 -15.70 6.60 -4.82
C ILE A 231 -14.83 7.82 -4.57
N VAL A 232 -13.85 7.66 -3.68
CA VAL A 232 -12.90 8.69 -3.24
C VAL A 232 -11.54 8.42 -3.86
N GLY A 233 -10.96 9.44 -4.47
CA GLY A 233 -9.61 9.36 -4.99
C GLY A 233 -9.42 10.00 -6.35
N TRP A 234 -8.16 9.95 -6.82
CA TRP A 234 -7.74 10.51 -8.11
C TRP A 234 -6.86 9.52 -8.86
N GLY A 235 -6.81 9.66 -10.18
CA GLY A 235 -5.94 8.84 -11.01
C GLY A 235 -6.33 8.82 -12.49
N PRO A 236 -5.53 8.19 -13.34
CA PRO A 236 -5.72 8.20 -14.79
C PRO A 236 -7.04 7.57 -15.26
N TYR A 237 -7.68 6.76 -14.40
CA TYR A 237 -8.94 6.09 -14.72
C TYR A 237 -10.19 6.96 -14.43
N ALA A 238 -10.02 8.17 -13.88
CA ALA A 238 -11.11 9.07 -13.47
C ALA A 238 -12.09 9.39 -14.62
N ARG A 239 -11.58 9.72 -15.82
CA ARG A 239 -12.41 10.01 -17.00
C ARG A 239 -13.28 8.81 -17.39
N ARG A 240 -12.74 7.59 -17.31
CA ARG A 240 -13.48 6.36 -17.60
C ARG A 240 -14.61 6.14 -16.59
N LEU A 241 -14.33 6.31 -15.30
CA LEU A 241 -15.32 6.15 -14.22
C LEU A 241 -16.45 7.19 -14.35
N ALA A 242 -16.11 8.45 -14.66
CA ALA A 242 -17.11 9.49 -14.92
C ALA A 242 -18.02 9.14 -16.11
N LEU A 243 -17.48 8.55 -17.17
CA LEU A 243 -18.27 8.08 -18.30
C LEU A 243 -19.21 6.93 -17.90
N LEU A 244 -18.70 5.95 -17.15
CA LEU A 244 -19.50 4.82 -16.66
C LEU A 244 -20.63 5.31 -15.75
N LYS A 245 -20.34 6.22 -14.80
CA LYS A 245 -21.36 6.86 -13.97
C LYS A 245 -22.44 7.52 -14.82
N ARG A 246 -22.09 8.37 -15.81
CA ARG A 246 -23.07 9.06 -16.67
C ARG A 246 -24.00 8.10 -17.41
N ARG A 247 -23.51 6.92 -17.79
CA ARG A 247 -24.28 5.90 -18.51
C ARG A 247 -25.08 4.99 -17.57
N SER A 248 -24.85 5.03 -16.27
CA SER A 248 -25.59 4.23 -15.30
C SER A 248 -27.02 4.72 -15.13
N PRO A 249 -28.03 3.84 -15.16
CA PRO A 249 -29.42 4.21 -14.90
C PRO A 249 -29.62 4.74 -13.47
N VAL A 250 -28.70 4.45 -12.57
CA VAL A 250 -28.74 4.86 -11.15
C VAL A 250 -27.63 5.87 -10.82
N ARG A 251 -27.22 6.68 -11.80
CA ARG A 251 -26.08 7.62 -11.71
C ARG A 251 -26.15 8.58 -10.52
N ASP A 252 -27.37 8.93 -10.07
CA ASP A 252 -27.59 9.88 -8.98
C ASP A 252 -27.31 9.27 -7.60
N SER A 253 -27.20 7.94 -7.52
CA SER A 253 -26.76 7.21 -6.34
C SER A 253 -25.25 6.98 -6.27
N ILE A 254 -24.48 7.41 -7.29
CA ILE A 254 -23.04 7.24 -7.39
C ILE A 254 -22.35 8.60 -7.25
N ILE A 255 -21.43 8.73 -6.32
CA ILE A 255 -20.66 9.95 -6.07
C ILE A 255 -19.18 9.67 -6.38
N LEU A 256 -18.57 10.53 -7.18
CA LEU A 256 -17.13 10.58 -7.42
C LEU A 256 -16.61 11.85 -6.77
N THR A 257 -15.88 11.76 -5.67
CA THR A 257 -15.43 12.95 -4.91
C THR A 257 -14.24 13.66 -5.54
N GLY A 258 -13.42 12.92 -6.32
CA GLY A 258 -12.06 13.35 -6.65
C GLY A 258 -11.08 13.11 -5.51
N ALA A 259 -9.92 13.77 -5.60
CA ALA A 259 -8.95 13.76 -4.50
C ALA A 259 -9.51 14.49 -3.28
N VAL A 260 -9.15 14.00 -2.10
CA VAL A 260 -9.48 14.63 -0.81
C VAL A 260 -8.20 14.93 -0.06
N PRO A 261 -8.18 15.91 0.85
CA PRO A 261 -7.04 16.18 1.72
C PRO A 261 -6.66 14.94 2.55
N PRO A 262 -5.37 14.68 2.80
CA PRO A 262 -4.93 13.49 3.55
C PRO A 262 -5.46 13.41 4.98
N ASP A 263 -5.72 14.55 5.62
CA ASP A 263 -6.30 14.66 6.95
C ASP A 263 -7.82 14.36 6.98
N GLU A 264 -8.52 14.55 5.86
CA GLU A 264 -9.93 14.17 5.73
C GLU A 264 -10.14 12.69 5.36
N LEU A 265 -9.06 11.99 4.96
CA LEU A 265 -9.17 10.60 4.45
C LEU A 265 -9.81 9.63 5.45
N PRO A 266 -9.44 9.62 6.75
CA PRO A 266 -10.08 8.76 7.74
C PRO A 266 -11.60 8.98 7.84
N GLY A 267 -12.04 10.25 7.82
CA GLY A 267 -13.46 10.59 7.82
C GLY A 267 -14.20 10.07 6.59
N HIS A 268 -13.56 10.12 5.41
CA HIS A 268 -14.14 9.58 4.17
C HIS A 268 -14.28 8.05 4.20
N VAL A 269 -13.43 7.35 4.94
CA VAL A 269 -13.64 5.92 5.22
C VAL A 269 -14.78 5.76 6.22
N ALA A 270 -14.77 6.50 7.35
CA ALA A 270 -15.74 6.38 8.41
C ALA A 270 -17.18 6.72 8.00
N MET A 271 -17.40 7.50 6.93
CA MET A 271 -18.76 7.81 6.46
C MET A 271 -19.48 6.62 5.83
N GLY A 272 -18.75 5.54 5.46
CA GLY A 272 -19.30 4.32 4.87
C GLY A 272 -19.98 3.39 5.87
N ASP A 273 -20.75 2.46 5.36
CA ASP A 273 -21.28 1.30 6.07
C ASP A 273 -20.56 0.02 5.67
N VAL A 274 -20.02 0.01 4.43
CA VAL A 274 -19.21 -1.06 3.84
C VAL A 274 -18.08 -0.44 3.06
N PHE A 275 -16.89 -0.99 3.18
CA PHE A 275 -15.77 -0.65 2.29
C PHE A 275 -15.67 -1.70 1.19
N ALA A 276 -15.60 -1.26 -0.07
CA ALA A 276 -15.45 -2.20 -1.19
C ALA A 276 -14.42 -1.73 -2.21
N MET A 277 -13.42 -2.59 -2.47
CA MET A 277 -12.47 -2.41 -3.56
C MET A 277 -12.22 -3.78 -4.21
N PRO A 278 -13.07 -4.20 -5.17
CA PRO A 278 -12.97 -5.51 -5.83
C PRO A 278 -11.81 -5.51 -6.83
N CYS A 279 -10.58 -5.41 -6.30
CA CYS A 279 -9.37 -5.37 -7.10
C CYS A 279 -9.17 -6.67 -7.88
N ARG A 280 -8.56 -6.55 -9.07
CA ARG A 280 -8.33 -7.67 -9.98
C ARG A 280 -6.96 -7.63 -10.62
N THR A 281 -6.36 -8.78 -10.78
CA THR A 281 -5.10 -8.94 -11.51
C THR A 281 -5.32 -8.71 -13.00
N ARG A 282 -4.44 -7.94 -13.64
CA ARG A 282 -4.48 -7.59 -15.05
C ARG A 282 -3.15 -7.88 -15.75
N GLY A 283 -3.16 -7.83 -17.10
CA GLY A 283 -1.95 -8.00 -17.88
C GLY A 283 -1.22 -9.33 -17.64
N GLY A 284 -1.97 -10.43 -17.46
CA GLY A 284 -1.37 -11.73 -17.19
C GLY A 284 -0.58 -11.83 -15.88
N GLY A 285 -0.80 -10.91 -14.91
CA GLY A 285 -0.07 -10.87 -13.65
C GLY A 285 0.93 -9.71 -13.52
N LEU A 286 1.01 -8.84 -14.54
CA LEU A 286 1.90 -7.66 -14.50
C LEU A 286 1.33 -6.52 -13.63
N ASP A 287 0.00 -6.41 -13.54
CA ASP A 287 -0.68 -5.36 -12.79
C ASP A 287 -1.52 -6.01 -11.68
N VAL A 288 -0.96 -6.07 -10.48
CA VAL A 288 -1.53 -6.73 -9.30
C VAL A 288 -1.64 -5.77 -8.12
N GLU A 289 -2.53 -6.06 -7.18
CA GLU A 289 -2.55 -5.41 -5.88
C GLU A 289 -1.49 -6.02 -4.97
N GLY A 290 -0.51 -5.24 -4.51
CA GLY A 290 0.58 -5.76 -3.68
C GLY A 290 0.09 -6.27 -2.33
N LEU A 291 -0.71 -5.45 -1.64
CA LEU A 291 -1.35 -5.76 -0.35
C LEU A 291 -2.72 -5.06 -0.23
N GLY A 292 -2.75 -3.74 -0.46
CA GLY A 292 -3.96 -2.94 -0.30
C GLY A 292 -4.11 -2.35 1.11
N ILE A 293 -3.27 -1.39 1.46
CA ILE A 293 -3.27 -0.69 2.76
C ILE A 293 -4.68 -0.16 3.11
N VAL A 294 -5.43 0.29 2.12
CA VAL A 294 -6.79 0.83 2.30
C VAL A 294 -7.78 -0.19 2.91
N PHE A 295 -7.54 -1.48 2.77
CA PHE A 295 -8.34 -2.51 3.45
C PHE A 295 -8.06 -2.52 4.94
N LEU A 296 -6.78 -2.35 5.34
CA LEU A 296 -6.38 -2.24 6.74
C LEU A 296 -6.99 -0.98 7.37
N GLU A 297 -6.96 0.15 6.64
CA GLU A 297 -7.55 1.43 7.07
C GLU A 297 -9.06 1.30 7.28
N ALA A 298 -9.76 0.63 6.37
CA ALA A 298 -11.20 0.38 6.48
C ALA A 298 -11.54 -0.55 7.65
N SER A 299 -10.81 -1.66 7.82
CA SER A 299 -10.99 -2.57 8.95
C SER A 299 -10.69 -1.89 10.29
N ALA A 300 -9.63 -1.07 10.37
CA ALA A 300 -9.31 -0.27 11.55
C ALA A 300 -10.42 0.74 11.89
N THR A 301 -11.10 1.27 10.87
CA THR A 301 -12.28 2.15 11.05
C THR A 301 -13.54 1.38 11.47
N GLY A 302 -13.48 0.05 11.56
CA GLY A 302 -14.60 -0.80 11.97
C GLY A 302 -15.60 -1.08 10.85
N LEU A 303 -15.20 -0.94 9.58
CA LEU A 303 -16.04 -1.31 8.44
C LEU A 303 -15.79 -2.75 8.01
N PRO A 304 -16.85 -3.50 7.65
CA PRO A 304 -16.68 -4.73 6.91
C PRO A 304 -16.10 -4.42 5.53
N VAL A 305 -15.25 -5.31 5.04
CA VAL A 305 -14.48 -5.10 3.81
C VAL A 305 -14.92 -6.08 2.73
N ILE A 306 -15.05 -5.60 1.48
CA ILE A 306 -15.15 -6.46 0.29
C ILE A 306 -13.88 -6.25 -0.53
N ALA A 307 -12.97 -7.22 -0.48
CA ALA A 307 -11.71 -7.22 -1.20
C ALA A 307 -11.78 -8.07 -2.47
N GLY A 308 -10.98 -7.70 -3.47
CA GLY A 308 -10.82 -8.52 -4.67
C GLY A 308 -9.72 -9.58 -4.54
N THR A 309 -9.74 -10.62 -5.38
CA THR A 309 -8.75 -11.71 -5.41
C THR A 309 -7.43 -11.34 -6.11
N SER A 310 -6.96 -10.10 -5.99
CA SER A 310 -5.74 -9.64 -6.65
C SER A 310 -4.55 -9.61 -5.70
N GLY A 311 -3.50 -10.33 -6.03
CA GLY A 311 -2.23 -10.26 -5.31
C GLY A 311 -2.37 -10.58 -3.83
N GLY A 312 -1.86 -9.70 -2.97
CA GLY A 312 -1.93 -9.83 -1.51
C GLY A 312 -3.22 -9.28 -0.88
N ALA A 313 -4.16 -8.75 -1.66
CA ALA A 313 -5.40 -8.19 -1.11
C ALA A 313 -6.20 -9.18 -0.24
N PRO A 314 -6.34 -10.47 -0.61
CA PRO A 314 -7.01 -11.46 0.24
C PRO A 314 -6.38 -11.64 1.62
N GLU A 315 -5.09 -11.36 1.78
CA GLU A 315 -4.38 -11.54 3.05
C GLU A 315 -4.75 -10.49 4.11
N THR A 316 -5.47 -9.44 3.70
CA THR A 316 -5.94 -8.35 4.59
C THR A 316 -7.32 -8.60 5.18
N VAL A 317 -8.02 -9.66 4.72
CA VAL A 317 -9.40 -9.98 5.09
C VAL A 317 -9.48 -11.45 5.52
N GLU A 318 -10.08 -11.71 6.66
CA GLU A 318 -10.52 -13.06 7.04
C GLU A 318 -11.92 -13.28 6.43
N ASP A 319 -11.96 -14.04 5.32
CA ASP A 319 -13.16 -14.24 4.50
C ASP A 319 -14.33 -14.80 5.32
N GLY A 320 -15.49 -14.16 5.21
CA GLY A 320 -16.69 -14.47 6.00
C GLY A 320 -16.65 -13.99 7.46
N VAL A 321 -15.51 -13.52 7.97
CA VAL A 321 -15.32 -13.09 9.38
C VAL A 321 -15.15 -11.58 9.49
N THR A 322 -14.20 -10.99 8.76
CA THR A 322 -13.96 -9.54 8.77
C THR A 322 -14.48 -8.85 7.52
N GLY A 323 -14.94 -9.63 6.55
CA GLY A 323 -15.43 -9.17 5.27
C GLY A 323 -15.55 -10.31 4.28
N ASP A 324 -15.56 -9.99 2.99
CA ASP A 324 -15.66 -10.95 1.88
C ASP A 324 -14.51 -10.77 0.90
N VAL A 325 -14.04 -11.90 0.34
CA VAL A 325 -13.10 -11.93 -0.76
C VAL A 325 -13.82 -12.40 -2.03
N VAL A 326 -13.87 -11.53 -3.05
CA VAL A 326 -14.59 -11.82 -4.29
C VAL A 326 -13.68 -11.71 -5.51
N ASP A 327 -13.93 -12.47 -6.57
CA ASP A 327 -13.29 -12.14 -7.85
C ASP A 327 -13.86 -10.81 -8.36
N GLY A 328 -13.02 -9.80 -8.49
CA GLY A 328 -13.42 -8.47 -8.99
C GLY A 328 -13.94 -8.46 -10.44
N ARG A 329 -13.92 -9.61 -11.13
CA ARG A 329 -14.52 -9.83 -12.46
C ARG A 329 -15.88 -10.51 -12.38
N ASP A 330 -16.19 -11.15 -11.26
CA ASP A 330 -17.49 -11.79 -11.02
C ASP A 330 -18.48 -10.76 -10.47
N GLY A 331 -19.31 -10.22 -11.37
CA GLY A 331 -20.33 -9.24 -11.01
C GLY A 331 -21.44 -9.82 -10.14
N ASP A 332 -21.72 -11.11 -10.22
CA ASP A 332 -22.77 -11.77 -9.43
C ASP A 332 -22.31 -11.95 -7.98
N ALA A 333 -21.10 -12.45 -7.77
CA ALA A 333 -20.50 -12.57 -6.46
C ALA A 333 -20.35 -11.19 -5.78
N LEU A 334 -19.92 -10.17 -6.54
CA LEU A 334 -19.80 -8.80 -6.02
C LEU A 334 -21.16 -8.24 -5.58
N VAL A 335 -22.22 -8.40 -6.39
CA VAL A 335 -23.56 -7.96 -6.04
C VAL A 335 -24.07 -8.70 -4.80
N ALA A 336 -23.86 -10.01 -4.73
CA ALA A 336 -24.30 -10.82 -3.58
C ALA A 336 -23.62 -10.35 -2.28
N ALA A 337 -22.32 -10.13 -2.28
CA ALA A 337 -21.57 -9.65 -1.12
C ALA A 337 -22.03 -8.23 -0.70
N LEU A 338 -22.19 -7.30 -1.65
CA LEU A 338 -22.65 -5.94 -1.39
C LEU A 338 -24.06 -5.93 -0.79
N VAL A 339 -25.01 -6.67 -1.40
CA VAL A 339 -26.39 -6.74 -0.91
C VAL A 339 -26.45 -7.37 0.48
N ARG A 340 -25.75 -8.48 0.71
CA ARG A 340 -25.69 -9.15 2.00
C ARG A 340 -25.22 -8.21 3.11
N GLN A 341 -24.10 -7.51 2.89
CA GLN A 341 -23.55 -6.61 3.89
C GLN A 341 -24.40 -5.34 4.07
N LEU A 342 -24.98 -4.77 2.99
CA LEU A 342 -25.81 -3.58 3.10
C LEU A 342 -27.17 -3.84 3.78
N SER A 343 -27.73 -5.05 3.61
CA SER A 343 -29.06 -5.40 4.12
C SER A 343 -29.07 -5.87 5.58
N ASP A 344 -27.91 -6.26 6.14
CA ASP A 344 -27.81 -6.79 7.52
C ASP A 344 -26.89 -5.90 8.38
N PRO A 345 -27.46 -4.96 9.17
CA PRO A 345 -26.70 -4.13 10.10
C PRO A 345 -25.94 -4.94 11.16
N GLY A 346 -26.52 -6.03 11.65
CA GLY A 346 -25.88 -6.89 12.64
C GLY A 346 -24.64 -7.60 12.08
N LEU A 347 -24.71 -8.05 10.81
CA LEU A 347 -23.55 -8.62 10.12
C LEU A 347 -22.44 -7.58 9.98
N ARG A 348 -22.78 -6.36 9.55
CA ARG A 348 -21.80 -5.27 9.42
C ARG A 348 -21.09 -4.98 10.74
N GLU A 349 -21.86 -4.91 11.84
CA GLU A 349 -21.29 -4.65 13.15
C GLU A 349 -20.35 -5.79 13.60
N ARG A 350 -20.72 -7.05 13.42
CA ARG A 350 -19.89 -8.20 13.76
C ARG A 350 -18.59 -8.21 12.94
N MET A 351 -18.70 -8.08 11.61
CA MET A 351 -17.56 -8.08 10.72
C MET A 351 -16.63 -6.89 10.96
N GLY A 352 -17.19 -5.70 11.14
CA GLY A 352 -16.42 -4.48 11.40
C GLY A 352 -15.65 -4.55 12.72
N ARG A 353 -16.28 -5.06 13.79
CA ARG A 353 -15.62 -5.28 15.09
C ARG A 353 -14.49 -6.30 14.96
N ALA A 354 -14.75 -7.45 14.35
CA ALA A 354 -13.74 -8.48 14.12
C ALA A 354 -12.56 -7.93 13.27
N GLY A 355 -12.87 -7.11 12.24
CA GLY A 355 -11.87 -6.44 11.42
C GLY A 355 -10.97 -5.52 12.24
N ARG A 356 -11.55 -4.66 13.07
CA ARG A 356 -10.78 -3.76 13.93
C ARG A 356 -9.89 -4.53 14.94
N GLU A 357 -10.42 -5.54 15.60
CA GLU A 357 -9.67 -6.40 16.51
C GLU A 357 -8.50 -7.10 15.80
N LEU A 358 -8.68 -7.53 14.55
CA LEU A 358 -7.60 -8.10 13.73
C LEU A 358 -6.50 -7.08 13.48
N MET A 359 -6.87 -5.82 13.17
CA MET A 359 -5.90 -4.74 12.96
C MET A 359 -5.09 -4.46 14.21
N GLU A 360 -5.75 -4.31 15.35
CA GLU A 360 -5.11 -4.04 16.64
C GLU A 360 -4.15 -5.15 17.06
N ARG A 361 -4.45 -6.41 16.77
CA ARG A 361 -3.61 -7.54 17.12
C ARG A 361 -2.42 -7.79 16.19
N ARG A 362 -2.58 -7.56 14.86
CA ARG A 362 -1.62 -8.07 13.86
C ARG A 362 -0.99 -7.02 12.96
N TRP A 363 -1.63 -5.85 12.83
CA TRP A 363 -1.26 -4.89 11.80
C TRP A 363 -0.80 -3.55 12.35
N THR A 364 -0.49 -3.47 13.64
CA THR A 364 0.03 -2.26 14.28
C THR A 364 1.52 -2.10 14.05
N TRP A 365 1.96 -0.86 13.98
CA TRP A 365 3.34 -0.50 13.70
C TRP A 365 4.37 -1.04 14.70
N PRO A 366 4.15 -1.07 16.03
CA PRO A 366 5.20 -1.48 16.98
C PRO A 366 5.78 -2.86 16.70
N GLY A 367 4.93 -3.86 16.46
CA GLY A 367 5.41 -5.22 16.16
C GLY A 367 6.15 -5.33 14.82
N LEU A 368 5.67 -4.63 13.80
CA LEU A 368 6.28 -4.62 12.47
C LEU A 368 7.64 -3.92 12.47
N VAL A 369 7.75 -2.80 13.17
CA VAL A 369 9.01 -2.05 13.31
C VAL A 369 10.03 -2.85 14.11
N ALA A 370 9.61 -3.52 15.20
CA ALA A 370 10.49 -4.40 15.97
C ALA A 370 11.10 -5.52 15.11
N GLY A 371 10.29 -6.14 14.24
CA GLY A 371 10.80 -7.16 13.30
C GLY A 371 11.82 -6.62 12.29
N LEU A 372 11.63 -5.38 11.82
CA LEU A 372 12.62 -4.72 10.95
C LEU A 372 13.92 -4.41 11.71
N VAL A 373 13.83 -3.87 12.92
CA VAL A 373 14.99 -3.58 13.77
C VAL A 373 15.78 -4.85 14.08
N GLU A 374 15.08 -5.93 14.44
CA GLU A 374 15.73 -7.24 14.63
C GLU A 374 16.46 -7.71 13.37
N ALA A 375 15.84 -7.56 12.20
CA ALA A 375 16.45 -7.90 10.92
C ALA A 375 17.67 -7.01 10.59
N ILE A 376 17.68 -5.74 11.00
CA ILE A 376 18.81 -4.83 10.86
C ILE A 376 19.96 -5.22 11.79
N ASP A 377 19.65 -5.59 13.04
CA ASP A 377 20.62 -5.82 14.10
C ASP A 377 21.16 -7.26 14.15
N ALA A 378 20.54 -8.20 13.45
CA ALA A 378 21.01 -9.58 13.40
C ALA A 378 22.46 -9.67 12.87
N ARG A 379 23.24 -10.60 13.43
CA ARG A 379 24.64 -10.85 13.06
C ARG A 379 24.77 -11.63 11.76
#